data_8ed8599e6130cb1ccfbeed3a793c3f39
#
_entry.id   8ed8599e6130cb1ccfbeed3a793c3f39
#
_cell.length_a   1.000
_cell.length_b   1.000
_cell.length_c   1.000
_cell.angle_alpha   90.00
_cell.angle_beta   90.00
_cell.angle_gamma   90.00
#
_symmetry.space_group_name_H-M   'P 1'
#
loop_
_entity.id
_entity.type
_entity.pdbx_description
1 polymer ?
#
loop_
_entity_poly.entity_id
_entity_poly.type
_entity_poly.pdbx_seq_one_letter_code
_entity_poly.pdbx_strand_id
1 'polypeptide(L)' 'MTADPARFPGANIIPIHGKTPKIHETAFIAPGATIIGDVEIGAGSSIWYNCVVRADVFTIRIGERTNVQDGDRKSVV' A
#
# COMPACT_ATOMS: atom_id res chain seq x y z
N MET A 1 -4.45 -12.63 1.92
CA MET A 1 -3.73 -11.89 0.87
C MET A 1 -2.56 -11.17 1.49
N THR A 2 -1.39 -11.44 1.01
CA THR A 2 -0.18 -10.78 1.46
C THR A 2 0.49 -10.11 0.28
N ALA A 3 1.15 -9.00 0.56
CA ALA A 3 1.94 -8.34 -0.48
C ALA A 3 3.12 -9.21 -0.86
N ASP A 4 3.31 -9.37 -2.15
CA ASP A 4 4.51 -10.00 -2.69
C ASP A 4 5.28 -8.91 -3.43
N PRO A 5 6.45 -8.50 -2.94
CA PRO A 5 7.21 -7.43 -3.60
C PRO A 5 7.50 -7.71 -5.06
N ALA A 6 7.54 -8.98 -5.47
CA ALA A 6 7.78 -9.33 -6.87
C ALA A 6 6.62 -8.96 -7.77
N ARG A 7 5.41 -8.79 -7.24
CA ARG A 7 4.24 -8.36 -8.02
C ARG A 7 4.31 -6.90 -8.44
N PHE A 8 5.07 -6.10 -7.69
CA PHE A 8 5.10 -4.66 -7.89
C PHE A 8 6.54 -4.18 -8.01
N PRO A 9 7.19 -4.46 -9.15
CA PRO A 9 8.58 -4.04 -9.35
C PRO A 9 8.71 -2.52 -9.18
N GLY A 10 9.70 -2.10 -8.42
CA GLY A 10 9.94 -0.69 -8.18
C GLY A 10 9.10 -0.08 -7.04
N ALA A 11 8.11 -0.79 -6.55
CA ALA A 11 7.37 -0.35 -5.37
C ALA A 11 8.10 -0.80 -4.10
N ASN A 12 7.94 -0.03 -3.04
CA ASN A 12 8.56 -0.34 -1.75
C ASN A 12 7.49 -0.89 -0.81
N ILE A 13 7.54 -2.18 -0.55
CA ILE A 13 6.59 -2.84 0.37
C ILE A 13 7.38 -3.18 1.62
N ILE A 14 7.13 -2.47 2.71
CA ILE A 14 7.97 -2.52 3.90
C ILE A 14 7.17 -2.96 5.11
N PRO A 15 7.50 -4.08 5.74
CA PRO A 15 6.85 -4.48 6.99
C PRO A 15 7.38 -3.68 8.17
N ILE A 16 6.53 -3.47 9.17
CA ILE A 16 6.91 -2.84 10.42
C ILE A 16 6.30 -3.63 11.58
N HIS A 17 7.09 -3.91 12.60
CA HIS A 17 6.65 -4.62 13.80
C HIS A 17 5.94 -5.93 13.49
N GLY A 18 6.45 -6.67 12.52
CA GLY A 18 5.85 -7.94 12.12
C GLY A 18 4.57 -7.81 11.30
N LYS A 19 4.18 -6.59 10.97
CA LYS A 19 2.99 -6.35 10.14
C LYS A 19 3.41 -6.09 8.71
N THR A 20 2.90 -6.89 7.79
CA THR A 20 3.20 -6.77 6.36
C THR A 20 1.97 -6.25 5.64
N PRO A 21 2.13 -5.32 4.70
CA PRO A 21 0.98 -4.86 3.92
C PRO A 21 0.25 -6.01 3.23
N LYS A 22 -1.06 -5.94 3.25
CA LYS A 22 -1.93 -6.92 2.59
C LYS A 22 -2.58 -6.25 1.40
N ILE A 23 -2.25 -6.70 0.22
CA ILE A 23 -2.70 -6.07 -1.02
C ILE A 23 -3.53 -7.08 -1.79
N HIS A 24 -4.76 -6.71 -2.12
CA HIS A 24 -5.63 -7.59 -2.90
C HIS A 24 -4.98 -7.86 -4.26
N GLU A 25 -5.18 -9.06 -4.78
CA GLU A 25 -4.53 -9.48 -6.01
C GLU A 25 -4.92 -8.62 -7.22
N THR A 26 -6.07 -7.94 -7.16
CA THR A 26 -6.51 -7.05 -8.23
C THR A 26 -6.12 -5.59 -8.02
N ALA A 27 -5.47 -5.28 -6.90
CA ALA A 27 -4.99 -3.93 -6.65
C ALA A 27 -3.69 -3.67 -7.40
N PHE A 28 -3.43 -2.40 -7.68
CA PHE A 28 -2.23 -1.98 -8.40
C PHE A 28 -1.38 -1.05 -7.56
N ILE A 29 -0.09 -1.31 -7.50
CA ILE A 29 0.88 -0.45 -6.82
C ILE A 29 1.92 -0.01 -7.86
N ALA A 30 1.99 1.28 -8.12
CA ALA A 30 2.90 1.79 -9.14
C ALA A 30 4.35 1.80 -8.65
N PRO A 31 5.31 1.75 -9.58
CA PRO A 31 6.72 1.92 -9.22
C PRO A 31 6.93 3.23 -8.48
N GLY A 32 7.78 3.21 -7.46
CA GLY A 32 8.06 4.39 -6.65
C GLY A 32 7.08 4.62 -5.51
N ALA A 33 5.94 3.93 -5.49
CA ALA A 33 5.04 4.01 -4.34
C ALA A 33 5.64 3.26 -3.16
N THR A 34 5.33 3.71 -1.95
CA THR A 34 5.84 3.11 -0.73
C THR A 34 4.68 2.74 0.18
N ILE A 35 4.60 1.47 0.55
CA ILE A 35 3.55 0.94 1.42
C ILE A 35 4.24 0.37 2.65
N ILE A 36 3.95 0.92 3.82
CA ILE A 36 4.69 0.60 5.04
C ILE A 36 3.73 0.14 6.13
N GLY A 37 3.98 -1.03 6.69
CA GLY A 37 3.36 -1.48 7.91
C GLY A 37 2.01 -2.15 7.71
N ASP A 38 1.11 -1.96 8.67
CA ASP A 38 -0.17 -2.66 8.72
C ASP A 38 -1.20 -2.00 7.81
N VAL A 39 -1.04 -2.20 6.50
CA VAL A 39 -1.88 -1.61 5.47
C VAL A 39 -2.68 -2.71 4.78
N GLU A 40 -3.97 -2.48 4.60
CA GLU A 40 -4.82 -3.35 3.78
C GLU A 40 -5.33 -2.56 2.59
N ILE A 41 -5.11 -3.09 1.39
CA ILE A 41 -5.54 -2.44 0.16
C ILE A 41 -6.56 -3.34 -0.52
N GLY A 42 -7.77 -2.82 -0.71
CA GLY A 42 -8.89 -3.59 -1.22
C GLY A 42 -8.85 -3.80 -2.73
N ALA A 43 -9.79 -4.62 -3.20
CA ALA A 43 -9.87 -5.00 -4.60
C ALA A 43 -10.03 -3.80 -5.53
N GLY A 44 -9.31 -3.80 -6.63
CA GLY A 44 -9.43 -2.77 -7.66
C GLY A 44 -8.87 -1.42 -7.30
N SER A 45 -8.22 -1.31 -6.14
CA SER A 45 -7.61 -0.05 -5.71
C SER A 45 -6.28 0.18 -6.40
N SER A 46 -5.87 1.43 -6.53
CA SER A 46 -4.63 1.81 -7.20
C SER A 46 -3.85 2.80 -6.34
N ILE A 47 -2.58 2.51 -6.15
CA ILE A 47 -1.65 3.42 -5.48
C ILE A 47 -0.65 3.88 -6.53
N TRP A 48 -0.64 5.17 -6.84
CA TRP A 48 0.12 5.69 -7.96
C TRP A 48 1.53 6.13 -7.57
N TYR A 49 2.25 6.69 -8.53
CA TYR A 49 3.68 6.97 -8.39
C TYR A 49 3.96 7.90 -7.21
N ASN A 50 5.05 7.66 -6.51
CA ASN A 50 5.53 8.48 -5.40
C ASN A 50 4.55 8.64 -4.25
N CYS A 51 3.52 7.81 -4.17
CA CYS A 51 2.61 7.81 -3.04
C CYS A 51 3.27 7.13 -1.84
N VAL A 52 2.92 7.60 -0.65
CA VAL A 52 3.39 6.98 0.59
C VAL A 52 2.19 6.62 1.44
N VAL A 53 2.05 5.33 1.73
CA VAL A 53 1.02 4.83 2.64
C VAL A 53 1.76 4.24 3.83
N ARG A 54 1.64 4.85 5.00
CA ARG A 54 2.43 4.51 6.15
C ARG A 54 1.55 4.26 7.37
N ALA A 55 1.64 3.07 7.90
CA ALA A 55 0.87 2.65 9.08
C ALA A 55 1.81 2.17 10.17
N ASP A 56 2.37 3.12 10.94
CA ASP A 56 3.34 2.81 11.99
C ASP A 56 2.67 2.27 13.24
N VAL A 57 1.58 2.90 13.63
CA VAL A 57 0.93 2.67 14.92
C VAL A 57 -0.45 2.09 14.73
N PHE A 58 -1.18 2.56 13.72
CA PHE A 58 -2.54 2.13 13.44
C PHE A 58 -2.60 1.41 12.11
N THR A 59 -3.66 0.61 11.92
CA THR A 59 -3.94 -0.01 10.64
C THR A 59 -4.52 1.00 9.68
N ILE A 60 -4.01 1.02 8.45
CA ILE A 60 -4.62 1.79 7.36
C ILE A 60 -5.37 0.80 6.48
N ARG A 61 -6.63 1.10 6.23
CA ARG A 61 -7.44 0.30 5.30
C ARG A 61 -7.87 1.15 4.14
N ILE A 62 -7.45 0.77 2.96
CA ILE A 62 -7.87 1.40 1.72
C ILE A 62 -8.95 0.51 1.13
N GLY A 63 -10.13 1.06 0.97
CA GLY A 63 -11.29 0.31 0.50
C GLY A 63 -11.14 -0.15 -0.95
N GLU A 64 -12.21 -0.74 -1.45
CA GLU A 64 -12.22 -1.19 -2.84
C GLU A 64 -12.27 -0.01 -3.79
N ARG A 65 -11.63 -0.13 -4.94
CA ARG A 65 -11.67 0.83 -6.05
C ARG A 65 -11.29 2.25 -5.62
N THR A 66 -10.38 2.34 -4.68
CA THR A 66 -9.89 3.62 -4.20
C THR A 66 -8.59 3.96 -4.93
N ASN A 67 -8.49 5.20 -5.41
CA ASN A 67 -7.29 5.68 -6.07
C ASN A 67 -6.52 6.61 -5.15
N VAL A 68 -5.25 6.30 -4.91
CA VAL A 68 -4.33 7.20 -4.22
C VAL A 68 -3.43 7.80 -5.28
N GLN A 69 -3.61 9.08 -5.55
CA GLN A 69 -2.98 9.76 -6.67
C GLN A 69 -1.50 10.02 -6.44
N ASP A 70 -0.80 10.37 -7.53
CA ASP A 70 0.61 10.65 -7.49
C ASP A 70 0.95 11.70 -6.41
N GLY A 71 1.93 11.37 -5.60
CA GLY A 71 2.40 12.29 -4.56
C GLY A 71 1.54 12.37 -3.32
N ASP A 72 0.39 11.71 -3.30
CA ASP A 72 -0.45 11.69 -2.11
C ASP A 72 0.22 10.89 -1.00
N ARG A 73 0.00 11.33 0.21
CA ARG A 73 0.50 10.64 1.39
C ARG A 73 -0.65 10.27 2.29
N LYS A 74 -0.76 9.00 2.61
CA LYS A 74 -1.76 8.50 3.53
C LYS A 74 -1.07 7.99 4.78
N SER A 75 -1.43 8.55 5.91
CA SER A 75 -0.95 8.05 7.18
C SER A 75 -2.08 8.14 8.19
N VAL A 76 -2.10 7.19 9.11
CA VAL A 76 -3.03 7.21 10.21
C VAL A 76 -2.34 7.90 11.38
N VAL A 77 -2.99 8.86 11.90
CA VAL A 77 -2.49 9.61 13.04
C VAL A 77 -3.40 9.42 14.24
#